data_67c26b432dcd6f1b8c41cced324d87df
#
_entry.id   67c26b432dcd6f1b8c41cced324d87df
#
_cell.length_a   1.000
_cell.length_b   1.000
_cell.length_c   1.000
_cell.angle_alpha   90.00
_cell.angle_beta   90.00
_cell.angle_gamma   90.00
#
_symmetry.space_group_name_H-M   'P 1'
#
loop_
_entity.id
_entity.type
_entity.pdbx_description
1 polymer ?
#
loop_
_entity_poly.entity_id
_entity_poly.type
_entity_poly.pdbx_seq_one_letter_code
_entity_poly.pdbx_strand_id
1 'polypeptide(L)'
;SITAAILLVFVLLMLLFSNRSGDFSAMEAQDGVLDATSADFSSAVYEIDGEWTFYPEVLGSGAELDAAKPGERDESIPYGSYRLKIHAQPKQYLTLGGYSFDYSTRVLVNGSEVLEIGKVGASAAESEPRIDYMLIPIYTGEDGTVEVVCQYANFVHREGGGLTQMHLSTAENIDHMRRSRNLYSLVLGGSLCLFGMYFLLFAVFQGEIKYVFLAVICALLGLRDQNFYVLHLLPANYNWAVAYRFLVLMITLQPCFLLLLLQSLYEKLAKPIVVRCYAVLYAVLAAAHFILPTQDIAPLSRIGYYLSMPFFLYLVVQLIRRFWRIRRFEWDDVLVLLGYLLLF
;
A
#
# COMPACT_ATOMS: atom_id res chain seq x y z
N SER A 1 -27.36 -11.97 -20.55
CA SER A 1 -27.88 -10.76 -19.89
C SER A 1 -26.83 -9.66 -19.89
N ILE A 2 -27.24 -8.40 -19.82
CA ILE A 2 -26.33 -7.24 -19.79
C ILE A 2 -25.36 -7.34 -18.60
N THR A 3 -25.82 -7.85 -17.46
CA THR A 3 -25.00 -8.13 -16.27
C THR A 3 -23.86 -9.12 -16.54
N ALA A 4 -24.13 -10.20 -17.28
CA ALA A 4 -23.09 -11.16 -17.67
C ALA A 4 -22.04 -10.55 -18.62
N ALA A 5 -22.46 -9.67 -19.53
CA ALA A 5 -21.55 -8.98 -20.44
C ALA A 5 -20.67 -7.98 -19.68
N ILE A 6 -21.22 -7.23 -18.72
CA ILE A 6 -20.47 -6.30 -17.87
C ILE A 6 -19.47 -7.08 -16.99
N LEU A 7 -19.87 -8.20 -16.40
CA LEU A 7 -18.99 -9.06 -15.61
C LEU A 7 -17.86 -9.63 -16.46
N LEU A 8 -18.17 -10.09 -17.67
CA LEU A 8 -17.18 -10.61 -18.62
C LEU A 8 -16.17 -9.53 -19.03
N VAL A 9 -16.64 -8.32 -19.34
CA VAL A 9 -15.77 -7.18 -19.65
C VAL A 9 -14.89 -6.83 -18.44
N PHE A 10 -15.45 -6.82 -17.23
CA PHE A 10 -14.70 -6.56 -16.00
C PHE A 10 -13.63 -7.62 -15.74
N VAL A 11 -13.98 -8.91 -15.89
CA VAL A 11 -13.02 -10.03 -15.76
C VAL A 11 -11.94 -9.95 -16.84
N LEU A 12 -12.31 -9.65 -18.11
CA LEU A 12 -11.34 -9.46 -19.20
C LEU A 12 -10.41 -8.27 -18.94
N LEU A 13 -10.93 -7.16 -18.43
CA LEU A 13 -10.12 -6.02 -18.00
C LEU A 13 -9.20 -6.41 -16.86
N MET A 14 -9.70 -7.09 -15.83
CA MET A 14 -8.88 -7.61 -14.73
C MET A 14 -7.78 -8.55 -15.21
N LEU A 15 -8.07 -9.46 -16.13
CA LEU A 15 -7.08 -10.37 -16.71
C LEU A 15 -6.06 -9.65 -17.61
N LEU A 16 -6.50 -8.68 -18.41
CA LEU A 16 -5.61 -7.84 -19.22
C LEU A 16 -4.66 -6.98 -18.39
N PHE A 17 -5.12 -6.53 -17.24
CA PHE A 17 -4.31 -5.71 -16.33
C PHE A 17 -3.49 -6.56 -15.35
N SER A 18 -3.97 -7.73 -14.92
CA SER A 18 -3.23 -8.69 -14.09
C SER A 18 -1.99 -9.23 -14.81
N ASN A 19 -2.10 -9.47 -16.13
CA ASN A 19 -0.97 -9.97 -16.93
C ASN A 19 0.09 -8.88 -17.25
N ARG A 20 -0.09 -7.66 -16.76
CA ARG A 20 0.86 -6.53 -16.93
C ARG A 20 1.62 -6.13 -15.68
N SER A 21 1.42 -6.78 -14.55
CA SER A 21 2.47 -6.86 -13.55
C SER A 21 3.60 -7.68 -14.20
N GLY A 22 4.56 -6.99 -14.82
CA GLY A 22 5.63 -7.64 -15.57
C GLY A 22 6.23 -8.75 -14.74
N ASP A 23 6.53 -9.88 -15.36
CA ASP A 23 7.38 -10.90 -14.75
C ASP A 23 8.71 -10.22 -14.44
N PHE A 24 8.84 -9.69 -13.23
CA PHE A 24 10.10 -9.19 -12.74
C PHE A 24 10.96 -10.41 -12.42
N SER A 25 12.14 -10.49 -13.01
CA SER A 25 13.12 -11.46 -12.56
C SER A 25 13.64 -10.99 -11.21
N ALA A 26 13.49 -11.80 -10.18
CA ALA A 26 14.05 -11.51 -8.86
C ALA A 26 15.57 -11.69 -8.90
N MET A 27 16.28 -10.78 -8.26
CA MET A 27 17.70 -10.89 -7.95
C MET A 27 17.86 -10.91 -6.43
N GLU A 28 18.57 -11.91 -5.93
CA GLU A 28 18.73 -12.10 -4.49
C GLU A 28 20.09 -11.56 -4.03
N ALA A 29 20.05 -10.61 -3.12
CA ALA A 29 21.25 -10.12 -2.43
C ALA A 29 21.60 -11.07 -1.28
N GLN A 30 22.87 -11.43 -1.16
CA GLN A 30 23.39 -12.30 -0.09
C GLN A 30 24.47 -11.55 0.69
N ASP A 31 24.34 -11.51 2.01
CA ASP A 31 25.28 -10.84 2.90
C ASP A 31 25.59 -9.37 2.50
N GLY A 32 24.59 -8.66 2.00
CA GLY A 32 24.76 -7.27 1.57
C GLY A 32 25.45 -7.10 0.20
N VAL A 33 25.51 -8.16 -0.61
CA VAL A 33 26.10 -8.14 -1.95
C VAL A 33 25.09 -8.63 -2.99
N LEU A 34 24.90 -7.88 -4.05
CA LEU A 34 24.08 -8.23 -5.21
C LEU A 34 24.98 -8.46 -6.43
N ASP A 35 24.98 -9.67 -6.97
CA ASP A 35 25.65 -9.96 -8.23
C ASP A 35 24.67 -9.80 -9.40
N ALA A 36 24.85 -8.72 -10.14
CA ALA A 36 24.08 -8.37 -11.33
C ALA A 36 24.92 -8.37 -12.60
N THR A 37 26.10 -9.02 -12.59
CA THR A 37 27.04 -9.02 -13.72
C THR A 37 26.49 -9.70 -14.98
N SER A 38 25.58 -10.68 -14.81
CA SER A 38 24.93 -11.40 -15.89
C SER A 38 23.60 -10.79 -16.34
N ALA A 39 23.15 -9.70 -15.70
CA ALA A 39 21.83 -9.10 -15.97
C ALA A 39 21.78 -8.32 -17.27
N ASP A 40 20.71 -8.49 -18.03
CA ASP A 40 20.38 -7.65 -19.19
C ASP A 40 19.37 -6.57 -18.79
N PHE A 41 19.89 -5.43 -18.38
CA PHE A 41 19.08 -4.26 -18.02
C PHE A 41 18.45 -3.53 -19.21
N SER A 42 18.84 -3.86 -20.45
CA SER A 42 18.27 -3.22 -21.64
C SER A 42 16.84 -3.67 -21.90
N SER A 43 16.50 -4.90 -21.53
CA SER A 43 15.22 -5.55 -21.82
C SER A 43 14.38 -5.84 -20.58
N ALA A 44 14.97 -5.87 -19.37
CA ALA A 44 14.32 -6.32 -18.15
C ALA A 44 14.44 -5.35 -16.98
N VAL A 45 13.46 -5.41 -16.09
CA VAL A 45 13.50 -4.81 -14.75
C VAL A 45 13.65 -5.94 -13.74
N TYR A 46 14.57 -5.79 -12.81
CA TYR A 46 14.82 -6.79 -11.79
C TYR A 46 14.36 -6.27 -10.43
N GLU A 47 13.62 -7.11 -9.71
CA GLU A 47 13.28 -6.87 -8.31
C GLU A 47 14.44 -7.31 -7.43
N ILE A 48 14.86 -6.46 -6.50
CA ILE A 48 15.93 -6.78 -5.56
C ILE A 48 15.30 -7.36 -4.30
N ASP A 49 15.56 -8.64 -4.10
CA ASP A 49 15.23 -9.40 -2.89
C ASP A 49 16.49 -9.69 -2.09
N GLY A 50 16.32 -10.35 -0.93
CA GLY A 50 17.41 -10.85 -0.12
C GLY A 50 17.91 -9.88 0.95
N GLU A 51 19.13 -10.13 1.42
CA GLU A 51 19.67 -9.52 2.63
C GLU A 51 20.61 -8.36 2.35
N TRP A 52 20.22 -7.19 2.83
CA TRP A 52 21.11 -6.02 2.93
C TRP A 52 21.81 -6.05 4.29
N THR A 53 23.05 -5.62 4.36
CA THR A 53 23.74 -5.46 5.63
C THR A 53 23.09 -4.32 6.42
N PHE A 54 22.61 -4.62 7.64
CA PHE A 54 21.94 -3.63 8.48
C PHE A 54 22.85 -3.13 9.62
N TYR A 55 22.82 -1.83 9.87
CA TYR A 55 23.56 -1.18 10.94
C TYR A 55 22.57 -0.40 11.83
N PRO A 56 22.21 -1.00 13.01
CA PRO A 56 21.28 -0.38 13.94
C PRO A 56 21.87 0.91 14.56
N GLU A 57 21.05 1.93 14.66
CA GLU A 57 21.38 3.22 15.31
C GLU A 57 22.64 3.90 14.72
N VAL A 58 22.99 3.61 13.47
CA VAL A 58 24.11 4.24 12.76
C VAL A 58 23.59 4.95 11.52
N LEU A 59 23.83 6.27 11.40
CA LEU A 59 23.59 7.08 10.21
C LEU A 59 24.94 7.44 9.58
N GLY A 60 25.58 6.45 8.96
CA GLY A 60 26.92 6.57 8.41
C GLY A 60 27.02 6.14 6.95
N SER A 61 28.21 6.26 6.38
CA SER A 61 28.56 5.78 5.05
C SER A 61 30.01 5.31 4.99
N GLY A 62 30.35 4.48 3.99
CA GLY A 62 31.74 4.06 3.73
C GLY A 62 32.47 3.59 4.99
N ALA A 63 33.58 4.26 5.35
CA ALA A 63 34.43 3.91 6.48
C ALA A 63 33.72 3.93 7.85
N GLU A 64 32.67 4.71 8.02
CA GLU A 64 31.89 4.73 9.28
C GLU A 64 31.12 3.44 9.44
N LEU A 65 30.51 2.91 8.36
CA LEU A 65 29.85 1.61 8.36
C LEU A 65 30.84 0.44 8.44
N ASP A 66 32.05 0.58 7.84
CA ASP A 66 33.10 -0.44 7.95
C ASP A 66 33.60 -0.60 9.39
N ALA A 67 33.56 0.47 10.18
CA ALA A 67 33.91 0.46 11.60
C ALA A 67 32.75 0.03 12.52
N ALA A 68 31.52 0.08 12.03
CA ALA A 68 30.32 -0.26 12.78
C ALA A 68 30.08 -1.77 12.76
N LYS A 69 29.39 -2.27 13.79
CA LYS A 69 29.00 -3.68 13.86
C LYS A 69 27.64 -3.88 13.19
N PRO A 70 27.54 -4.76 12.19
CA PRO A 70 26.24 -5.17 11.66
C PRO A 70 25.38 -5.84 12.74
N GLY A 71 24.08 -5.67 12.64
CA GLY A 71 23.10 -6.24 13.54
C GLY A 71 21.91 -6.81 12.83
N GLU A 72 21.08 -7.52 13.58
CA GLU A 72 19.79 -7.98 13.07
C GLU A 72 18.78 -6.83 13.09
N ARG A 73 17.85 -6.88 12.14
CA ARG A 73 16.74 -5.95 12.09
C ARG A 73 15.75 -6.23 13.21
N ASP A 74 15.44 -5.21 14.01
CA ASP A 74 14.34 -5.21 14.97
C ASP A 74 13.43 -4.01 14.68
N GLU A 75 12.12 -4.24 14.64
CA GLU A 75 11.11 -3.18 14.42
C GLU A 75 11.12 -2.09 15.49
N SER A 76 11.70 -2.35 16.66
CA SER A 76 11.87 -1.38 17.75
C SER A 76 13.00 -0.38 17.50
N ILE A 77 13.90 -0.63 16.53
CA ILE A 77 15.04 0.25 16.23
C ILE A 77 14.54 1.45 15.43
N PRO A 78 14.65 2.67 15.98
CA PRO A 78 14.00 3.83 15.37
C PRO A 78 14.77 4.43 14.20
N TYR A 79 16.07 4.13 14.03
CA TYR A 79 16.86 4.58 12.89
C TYR A 79 18.04 3.64 12.62
N GLY A 80 18.57 3.71 11.39
CA GLY A 80 19.71 2.89 11.01
C GLY A 80 20.04 3.02 9.53
N SER A 81 21.01 2.23 9.09
CA SER A 81 21.48 2.19 7.71
C SER A 81 21.42 0.78 7.14
N TYR A 82 20.91 0.65 5.94
CA TYR A 82 21.02 -0.55 5.11
C TYR A 82 22.08 -0.32 4.04
N ARG A 83 22.99 -1.27 3.87
CA ARG A 83 24.06 -1.21 2.88
C ARG A 83 23.95 -2.35 1.91
N LEU A 84 24.06 -2.03 0.62
CA LEU A 84 24.14 -2.99 -0.48
C LEU A 84 25.33 -2.65 -1.37
N LYS A 85 26.16 -3.65 -1.67
CA LYS A 85 27.18 -3.56 -2.73
C LYS A 85 26.66 -4.26 -3.98
N ILE A 86 26.54 -3.55 -5.07
CA ILE A 86 26.06 -4.06 -6.35
C ILE A 86 27.26 -4.27 -7.27
N HIS A 87 27.42 -5.49 -7.78
CA HIS A 87 28.35 -5.84 -8.83
C HIS A 87 27.58 -5.97 -10.15
N ALA A 88 27.88 -5.14 -11.12
CA ALA A 88 27.28 -5.16 -12.45
C ALA A 88 28.36 -5.00 -13.52
N GLN A 89 27.99 -4.96 -14.79
CA GLN A 89 28.96 -4.68 -15.84
C GLN A 89 29.53 -3.25 -15.67
N PRO A 90 30.81 -3.05 -15.96
CA PRO A 90 31.45 -1.72 -15.89
C PRO A 90 30.79 -0.67 -16.79
N LYS A 91 30.87 0.59 -16.35
CA LYS A 91 30.42 1.77 -17.12
C LYS A 91 28.94 1.79 -17.49
N GLN A 92 28.08 1.17 -16.68
CA GLN A 92 26.65 1.22 -16.87
C GLN A 92 26.00 2.35 -16.07
N TYR A 93 25.01 2.99 -16.68
CA TYR A 93 24.08 3.90 -16.02
C TYR A 93 22.80 3.14 -15.70
N LEU A 94 22.55 2.90 -14.43
CA LEU A 94 21.39 2.19 -13.92
C LEU A 94 20.57 3.12 -13.01
N THR A 95 19.36 2.70 -12.71
CA THR A 95 18.49 3.38 -11.75
C THR A 95 17.89 2.34 -10.82
N LEU A 96 18.02 2.59 -9.52
CA LEU A 96 17.30 1.88 -8.49
C LEU A 96 16.01 2.65 -8.20
N GLY A 97 14.86 2.01 -8.40
CA GLY A 97 13.54 2.60 -8.23
C GLY A 97 12.71 1.86 -7.21
N GLY A 98 11.96 2.60 -6.39
CA GLY A 98 11.05 2.04 -5.39
C GLY A 98 10.32 3.14 -4.65
N TYR A 99 9.33 2.77 -3.83
CA TYR A 99 8.74 3.74 -2.91
C TYR A 99 9.62 3.91 -1.68
N SER A 100 9.69 5.14 -1.16
CA SER A 100 10.30 5.37 0.13
C SER A 100 9.48 4.69 1.22
N PHE A 101 10.08 4.54 2.36
CA PHE A 101 9.38 4.08 3.55
C PHE A 101 8.30 5.09 3.98
N ASP A 102 7.34 4.65 4.79
CA ASP A 102 6.32 5.51 5.41
C ASP A 102 6.91 6.50 6.45
N TYR A 103 8.22 6.69 6.43
CA TYR A 103 9.03 7.52 7.33
C TYR A 103 10.13 8.23 6.51
N SER A 104 11.10 8.87 7.17
CA SER A 104 12.18 9.56 6.44
C SER A 104 13.23 8.59 5.88
N THR A 105 13.71 8.89 4.68
CA THR A 105 14.71 8.07 3.98
C THR A 105 15.76 8.97 3.34
N ARG A 106 17.05 8.64 3.51
CA ARG A 106 18.19 9.24 2.83
C ARG A 106 18.99 8.17 2.13
N VAL A 107 19.37 8.42 0.88
CA VAL A 107 20.13 7.46 0.09
C VAL A 107 21.47 8.06 -0.33
N LEU A 108 22.52 7.30 -0.08
CA LEU A 108 23.87 7.62 -0.50
C LEU A 108 24.33 6.59 -1.54
N VAL A 109 25.03 7.05 -2.58
CA VAL A 109 25.69 6.20 -3.57
C VAL A 109 27.18 6.52 -3.54
N ASN A 110 27.99 5.52 -3.30
CA ASN A 110 29.43 5.65 -3.13
C ASN A 110 29.81 6.77 -2.12
N GLY A 111 29.07 6.81 -1.00
CA GLY A 111 29.28 7.79 0.07
C GLY A 111 28.71 9.19 -0.17
N SER A 112 28.19 9.48 -1.38
CA SER A 112 27.60 10.78 -1.71
C SER A 112 26.08 10.72 -1.58
N GLU A 113 25.47 11.69 -0.89
CA GLU A 113 24.03 11.81 -0.80
C GLU A 113 23.43 12.13 -2.18
N VAL A 114 22.49 11.29 -2.63
CA VAL A 114 21.81 11.46 -3.93
C VAL A 114 20.34 11.76 -3.79
N LEU A 115 19.73 11.41 -2.65
CA LEU A 115 18.31 11.61 -2.40
C LEU A 115 18.04 11.69 -0.90
N GLU A 116 17.20 12.64 -0.48
CA GLU A 116 16.58 12.64 0.85
C GLU A 116 15.07 12.89 0.71
N ILE A 117 14.26 12.01 1.31
CA ILE A 117 12.81 12.10 1.38
C ILE A 117 12.40 12.28 2.83
N GLY A 118 11.78 13.40 3.13
CA GLY A 118 11.62 13.85 4.50
C GLY A 118 12.94 14.38 5.04
N LYS A 119 13.23 14.10 6.33
CA LYS A 119 14.50 14.44 6.97
C LYS A 119 14.91 13.30 7.89
N VAL A 120 16.08 12.72 7.66
CA VAL A 120 16.61 11.64 8.48
C VAL A 120 17.39 12.23 9.65
N GLY A 121 17.05 11.81 10.87
CA GLY A 121 17.73 12.24 12.10
C GLY A 121 17.81 11.11 13.12
N ALA A 122 18.69 11.25 14.11
CA ALA A 122 18.86 10.30 15.20
C ALA A 122 17.84 10.50 16.35
N SER A 123 16.95 11.48 16.23
CA SER A 123 15.89 11.75 17.20
C SER A 123 14.59 12.14 16.52
N ALA A 124 13.47 12.00 17.24
CA ALA A 124 12.15 12.41 16.74
C ALA A 124 12.04 13.90 16.42
N ALA A 125 12.84 14.73 17.10
CA ALA A 125 12.86 16.18 16.89
C ALA A 125 13.62 16.59 15.60
N GLU A 126 14.54 15.75 15.15
CA GLU A 126 15.35 15.98 13.95
C GLU A 126 14.77 15.30 12.71
N SER A 127 13.84 14.35 12.88
CA SER A 127 13.28 13.54 11.81
C SER A 127 11.94 14.09 11.34
N GLU A 128 11.75 14.17 10.01
CA GLU A 128 10.49 14.56 9.39
C GLU A 128 10.05 13.44 8.43
N PRO A 129 8.94 12.72 8.71
CA PRO A 129 8.47 11.63 7.87
C PRO A 129 7.90 12.17 6.56
N ARG A 130 8.16 11.46 5.47
CA ARG A 130 7.58 11.73 4.15
C ARG A 130 7.60 10.48 3.30
N ILE A 131 6.62 10.37 2.39
CA ILE A 131 6.54 9.29 1.40
C ILE A 131 6.73 9.88 0.02
N ASP A 132 7.59 9.28 -0.79
CA ASP A 132 7.74 9.61 -2.21
C ASP A 132 8.29 8.40 -2.98
N TYR A 133 8.27 8.46 -4.31
CA TYR A 133 8.90 7.46 -5.15
C TYR A 133 10.37 7.81 -5.36
N MET A 134 11.26 6.89 -5.00
CA MET A 134 12.71 7.04 -5.16
C MET A 134 13.13 6.70 -6.58
N LEU A 135 13.95 7.56 -7.16
CA LEU A 135 14.72 7.31 -8.38
C LEU A 135 16.19 7.61 -8.07
N ILE A 136 16.96 6.56 -7.87
CA ILE A 136 18.34 6.65 -7.41
C ILE A 136 19.24 6.33 -8.60
N PRO A 137 19.93 7.33 -9.18
CA PRO A 137 20.86 7.10 -10.28
C PRO A 137 22.10 6.38 -9.76
N ILE A 138 22.54 5.37 -10.50
CA ILE A 138 23.70 4.55 -10.20
C ILE A 138 24.63 4.53 -11.42
N TYR A 139 25.91 4.74 -11.19
CA TYR A 139 26.96 4.53 -12.17
C TYR A 139 27.98 3.51 -11.66
N THR A 140 28.17 2.41 -12.38
CA THR A 140 28.97 1.27 -11.93
C THR A 140 30.48 1.44 -12.06
N GLY A 141 30.95 2.60 -12.55
CA GLY A 141 32.37 2.89 -12.62
C GLY A 141 33.17 1.96 -13.55
N GLU A 142 34.50 2.00 -13.44
CA GLU A 142 35.43 1.17 -14.22
C GLU A 142 35.50 -0.28 -13.70
N ASP A 143 35.25 -0.50 -12.42
CA ASP A 143 35.31 -1.81 -11.73
C ASP A 143 33.97 -2.53 -11.68
N GLY A 144 32.91 -1.89 -12.15
CA GLY A 144 31.57 -2.47 -12.14
C GLY A 144 30.92 -2.52 -10.75
N THR A 145 31.52 -1.87 -9.73
CA THR A 145 31.02 -1.92 -8.36
C THR A 145 30.40 -0.60 -7.92
N VAL A 146 29.27 -0.66 -7.22
CA VAL A 146 28.65 0.51 -6.61
C VAL A 146 28.11 0.17 -5.23
N GLU A 147 28.31 1.07 -4.28
CA GLU A 147 27.76 0.97 -2.94
C GLU A 147 26.51 1.85 -2.82
N VAL A 148 25.42 1.28 -2.35
CA VAL A 148 24.19 1.98 -2.00
C VAL A 148 23.93 1.86 -0.51
N VAL A 149 23.74 2.99 0.16
CA VAL A 149 23.37 3.05 1.58
C VAL A 149 22.02 3.75 1.70
N CYS A 150 21.04 3.03 2.25
CA CYS A 150 19.72 3.58 2.56
C CYS A 150 19.63 3.80 4.07
N GLN A 151 19.66 5.06 4.49
CA GLN A 151 19.43 5.45 5.87
C GLN A 151 17.95 5.70 6.10
N TYR A 152 17.45 5.34 7.27
CA TYR A 152 16.07 5.61 7.66
C TYR A 152 15.98 6.15 9.08
N ALA A 153 14.90 6.90 9.35
CA ALA A 153 14.50 7.25 10.69
C ALA A 153 12.99 7.18 10.86
N ASN A 154 12.53 6.33 11.78
CA ASN A 154 11.14 6.01 12.04
C ASN A 154 10.79 6.20 13.52
N PHE A 155 10.30 7.38 13.85
CA PHE A 155 9.79 7.71 15.19
C PHE A 155 8.27 7.82 15.22
N VAL A 156 7.59 7.54 14.09
CA VAL A 156 6.17 7.81 13.91
C VAL A 156 5.34 6.56 13.64
N HIS A 157 5.99 5.45 13.30
CA HIS A 157 5.37 4.17 13.00
C HIS A 157 5.86 3.10 13.97
N ARG A 158 4.94 2.30 14.51
CA ARG A 158 5.31 1.18 15.39
C ARG A 158 5.87 0.00 14.59
N GLU A 159 5.46 -0.14 13.35
CA GLU A 159 5.92 -1.15 12.41
C GLU A 159 6.66 -0.44 11.29
N GLY A 160 7.92 -0.62 11.22
CA GLY A 160 8.72 0.03 10.22
C GLY A 160 10.20 -0.28 10.39
N GLY A 161 11.02 0.19 9.48
CA GLY A 161 12.44 -0.10 9.44
C GLY A 161 12.80 -1.18 8.41
N GLY A 162 11.83 -1.74 7.66
CA GLY A 162 12.08 -2.66 6.55
C GLY A 162 12.41 -1.96 5.25
N LEU A 163 13.27 -2.56 4.44
CA LEU A 163 13.44 -2.16 3.05
C LEU A 163 12.12 -2.38 2.29
N THR A 164 11.74 -1.40 1.48
CA THR A 164 10.65 -1.56 0.52
C THR A 164 11.17 -2.32 -0.71
N GLN A 165 10.25 -2.89 -1.48
CA GLN A 165 10.55 -3.48 -2.77
C GLN A 165 11.26 -2.47 -3.67
N MET A 166 12.50 -2.78 -4.07
CA MET A 166 13.29 -1.96 -4.98
C MET A 166 13.51 -2.70 -6.29
N HIS A 167 13.59 -1.93 -7.37
CA HIS A 167 13.77 -2.45 -8.72
C HIS A 167 15.00 -1.82 -9.34
N LEU A 168 15.82 -2.62 -10.01
CA LEU A 168 17.05 -2.20 -10.68
C LEU A 168 16.92 -2.40 -12.20
N SER A 169 17.13 -1.35 -12.97
CA SER A 169 17.18 -1.38 -14.44
C SER A 169 17.74 -0.07 -15.01
N THR A 170 17.59 0.14 -16.31
CA THR A 170 17.82 1.46 -16.92
C THR A 170 16.77 2.48 -16.43
N ALA A 171 17.12 3.76 -16.49
CA ALA A 171 16.19 4.84 -16.12
C ALA A 171 14.89 4.80 -16.93
N GLU A 172 14.98 4.46 -18.22
CA GLU A 172 13.84 4.34 -19.13
C GLU A 172 12.87 3.22 -18.69
N ASN A 173 13.41 2.05 -18.40
CA ASN A 173 12.61 0.89 -17.96
C ASN A 173 11.93 1.15 -16.60
N ILE A 174 12.65 1.72 -15.64
CA ILE A 174 12.10 2.09 -14.34
C ILE A 174 10.98 3.15 -14.48
N ASP A 175 11.19 4.17 -15.32
CA ASP A 175 10.18 5.20 -15.55
C ASP A 175 8.96 4.64 -16.29
N HIS A 176 9.18 3.76 -17.28
CA HIS A 176 8.09 3.06 -17.97
C HIS A 176 7.26 2.20 -17.01
N MET A 177 7.93 1.41 -16.15
CA MET A 177 7.27 0.63 -15.12
C MET A 177 6.43 1.53 -14.19
N ARG A 178 7.03 2.60 -13.67
CA ARG A 178 6.36 3.57 -12.80
C ARG A 178 5.14 4.19 -13.47
N ARG A 179 5.28 4.66 -14.71
CA ARG A 179 4.16 5.27 -15.47
C ARG A 179 3.06 4.26 -15.72
N SER A 180 3.37 3.02 -16.05
CA SER A 180 2.37 1.97 -16.27
C SER A 180 1.58 1.67 -15.01
N ARG A 181 2.25 1.51 -13.86
CA ARG A 181 1.60 1.31 -12.55
C ARG A 181 0.74 2.51 -12.18
N ASN A 182 1.24 3.71 -12.38
CA ASN A 182 0.56 4.95 -12.12
C ASN A 182 -0.70 5.11 -13.00
N LEU A 183 -0.61 4.82 -14.30
CA LEU A 183 -1.74 4.88 -15.22
C LEU A 183 -2.83 3.87 -14.82
N TYR A 184 -2.44 2.65 -14.44
CA TYR A 184 -3.36 1.64 -13.93
C TYR A 184 -4.13 2.13 -12.70
N SER A 185 -3.41 2.63 -11.67
CA SER A 185 -4.03 3.16 -10.45
C SER A 185 -4.95 4.35 -10.75
N LEU A 186 -4.53 5.24 -11.66
CA LEU A 186 -5.33 6.40 -12.05
C LEU A 186 -6.64 5.98 -12.76
N VAL A 187 -6.56 5.03 -13.69
CA VAL A 187 -7.73 4.54 -14.43
C VAL A 187 -8.67 3.80 -13.49
N LEU A 188 -8.15 2.91 -12.65
CA LEU A 188 -8.96 2.13 -11.70
C LEU A 188 -9.61 3.05 -10.66
N GLY A 189 -8.82 3.87 -9.97
CA GLY A 189 -9.30 4.75 -8.93
C GLY A 189 -10.22 5.85 -9.47
N GLY A 190 -9.89 6.44 -10.64
CA GLY A 190 -10.74 7.41 -11.31
C GLY A 190 -12.08 6.81 -11.71
N SER A 191 -12.10 5.59 -12.24
CA SER A 191 -13.33 4.87 -12.57
C SER A 191 -14.18 4.61 -11.32
N LEU A 192 -13.54 4.17 -10.21
CA LEU A 192 -14.25 3.96 -8.95
C LEU A 192 -14.83 5.28 -8.39
N CYS A 193 -14.10 6.37 -8.46
CA CYS A 193 -14.62 7.68 -8.05
C CYS A 193 -15.83 8.13 -8.91
N LEU A 194 -15.78 7.91 -10.23
CA LEU A 194 -16.91 8.18 -11.13
C LEU A 194 -18.12 7.29 -10.80
N PHE A 195 -17.93 6.00 -10.54
CA PHE A 195 -19.00 5.12 -10.06
C PHE A 195 -19.55 5.57 -8.72
N GLY A 196 -18.70 6.03 -7.80
CA GLY A 196 -19.12 6.60 -6.53
C GLY A 196 -20.05 7.80 -6.72
N MET A 197 -19.69 8.74 -7.61
CA MET A 197 -20.53 9.88 -7.96
C MET A 197 -21.86 9.43 -8.59
N TYR A 198 -21.84 8.47 -9.50
CA TYR A 198 -23.04 7.91 -10.10
C TYR A 198 -23.97 7.30 -9.06
N PHE A 199 -23.47 6.48 -8.13
CA PHE A 199 -24.27 5.90 -7.05
C PHE A 199 -24.79 6.95 -6.08
N LEU A 200 -24.05 8.04 -5.84
CA LEU A 200 -24.53 9.15 -5.03
C LEU A 200 -25.72 9.85 -5.67
N LEU A 201 -25.68 10.09 -6.97
CA LEU A 201 -26.82 10.60 -7.74
C LEU A 201 -28.02 9.64 -7.65
N PHE A 202 -27.80 8.34 -7.81
CA PHE A 202 -28.86 7.33 -7.65
C PHE A 202 -29.47 7.35 -6.25
N ALA A 203 -28.66 7.53 -5.19
CA ALA A 203 -29.16 7.66 -3.83
C ALA A 203 -30.12 8.84 -3.68
N VAL A 204 -29.80 9.98 -4.32
CA VAL A 204 -30.68 11.16 -4.31
C VAL A 204 -32.00 10.89 -5.03
N PHE A 205 -31.97 10.24 -6.20
CA PHE A 205 -33.17 10.00 -7.00
C PHE A 205 -34.05 8.86 -6.46
N GLN A 206 -33.44 7.79 -5.95
CA GLN A 206 -34.17 6.61 -5.45
C GLN A 206 -34.48 6.68 -3.97
N GLY A 207 -33.80 7.52 -3.20
CA GLY A 207 -33.97 7.63 -1.75
C GLY A 207 -33.49 6.42 -0.97
N GLU A 208 -32.70 5.51 -1.57
CA GLU A 208 -32.29 4.26 -0.93
C GLU A 208 -30.84 4.33 -0.42
N ILE A 209 -30.67 4.01 0.85
CA ILE A 209 -29.37 4.07 1.57
C ILE A 209 -28.29 3.15 0.99
N LYS A 210 -28.67 2.04 0.33
CA LYS A 210 -27.72 1.10 -0.28
C LYS A 210 -26.82 1.78 -1.30
N TYR A 211 -27.35 2.75 -2.06
CA TYR A 211 -26.57 3.51 -3.04
C TYR A 211 -25.57 4.47 -2.38
N VAL A 212 -25.89 4.99 -1.18
CA VAL A 212 -24.92 5.78 -0.39
C VAL A 212 -23.75 4.87 0.05
N PHE A 213 -24.02 3.67 0.52
CA PHE A 213 -22.95 2.73 0.93
C PHE A 213 -22.09 2.34 -0.26
N LEU A 214 -22.67 2.06 -1.45
CA LEU A 214 -21.92 1.81 -2.68
C LEU A 214 -21.05 3.00 -3.07
N ALA A 215 -21.58 4.21 -3.00
CA ALA A 215 -20.82 5.43 -3.30
C ALA A 215 -19.61 5.59 -2.37
N VAL A 216 -19.82 5.38 -1.07
CA VAL A 216 -18.73 5.47 -0.07
C VAL A 216 -17.68 4.38 -0.30
N ILE A 217 -18.10 3.13 -0.56
CA ILE A 217 -17.15 2.03 -0.83
C ILE A 217 -16.32 2.34 -2.08
N CYS A 218 -16.95 2.78 -3.16
CA CYS A 218 -16.24 3.18 -4.37
C CYS A 218 -15.23 4.30 -4.10
N ALA A 219 -15.59 5.31 -3.32
CA ALA A 219 -14.70 6.39 -2.94
C ALA A 219 -13.53 5.89 -2.06
N LEU A 220 -13.81 5.05 -1.06
CA LEU A 220 -12.77 4.50 -0.18
C LEU A 220 -11.78 3.63 -0.96
N LEU A 221 -12.26 2.78 -1.87
CA LEU A 221 -11.41 1.93 -2.71
C LEU A 221 -10.62 2.74 -3.73
N GLY A 222 -11.28 3.69 -4.42
CA GLY A 222 -10.66 4.52 -5.44
C GLY A 222 -9.55 5.42 -4.88
N LEU A 223 -9.81 6.06 -3.74
CA LEU A 223 -8.82 6.92 -3.08
C LEU A 223 -7.68 6.12 -2.44
N ARG A 224 -7.94 4.90 -1.99
CA ARG A 224 -6.91 4.02 -1.42
C ARG A 224 -5.87 3.62 -2.47
N ASP A 225 -6.27 3.19 -3.66
CA ASP A 225 -5.34 2.77 -4.72
C ASP A 225 -4.51 3.94 -5.25
N GLN A 226 -4.99 5.16 -5.10
CA GLN A 226 -4.31 6.38 -5.51
C GLN A 226 -3.47 7.02 -4.40
N ASN A 227 -3.19 6.32 -3.32
CA ASN A 227 -2.49 6.87 -2.18
C ASN A 227 -1.25 7.68 -2.53
N PHE A 228 -0.42 7.14 -3.37
CA PHE A 228 0.79 7.83 -3.80
C PHE A 228 0.47 9.00 -4.74
N TYR A 229 -0.58 8.89 -5.55
CA TYR A 229 -1.02 9.96 -6.45
C TYR A 229 -1.64 11.13 -5.72
N VAL A 230 -2.54 10.86 -4.77
CA VAL A 230 -3.16 11.91 -3.96
C VAL A 230 -2.10 12.65 -3.15
N LEU A 231 -1.10 11.95 -2.61
CA LEU A 231 0.02 12.57 -1.91
C LEU A 231 0.87 13.47 -2.84
N HIS A 232 1.07 13.09 -4.10
CA HIS A 232 1.79 13.92 -5.08
C HIS A 232 1.00 15.16 -5.52
N LEU A 233 -0.33 15.16 -5.40
CA LEU A 233 -1.17 16.34 -5.65
C LEU A 233 -1.19 17.28 -4.46
N LEU A 234 -0.75 16.85 -3.28
CA LEU A 234 -0.65 17.71 -2.12
C LEU A 234 0.53 18.69 -2.27
N PRO A 235 0.44 19.90 -1.69
CA PRO A 235 1.56 20.83 -1.69
C PRO A 235 2.77 20.20 -0.97
N ALA A 236 3.98 20.58 -1.38
CA ALA A 236 5.22 20.01 -0.85
C ALA A 236 5.35 20.08 0.69
N ASN A 237 4.62 20.98 1.32
CA ASN A 237 4.58 21.19 2.78
C ASN A 237 3.34 20.58 3.46
N TYR A 238 2.69 19.58 2.84
CA TYR A 238 1.53 18.94 3.48
C TYR A 238 1.91 18.31 4.83
N ASN A 239 0.96 18.31 5.76
CA ASN A 239 1.16 17.64 7.05
C ASN A 239 1.02 16.12 6.87
N TRP A 240 2.15 15.41 6.92
CA TRP A 240 2.21 13.97 6.73
C TRP A 240 1.31 13.21 7.73
N ALA A 241 1.32 13.61 9.02
CA ALA A 241 0.54 12.92 10.05
C ALA A 241 -0.97 13.02 9.78
N VAL A 242 -1.44 14.13 9.22
CA VAL A 242 -2.85 14.32 8.82
C VAL A 242 -3.18 13.43 7.63
N ALA A 243 -2.34 13.44 6.58
CA ALA A 243 -2.53 12.62 5.39
C ALA A 243 -2.55 11.12 5.74
N TYR A 244 -1.61 10.68 6.57
CA TYR A 244 -1.51 9.31 7.06
C TYR A 244 -2.76 8.87 7.86
N ARG A 245 -3.29 9.74 8.74
CA ARG A 245 -4.53 9.47 9.49
C ARG A 245 -5.71 9.23 8.58
N PHE A 246 -5.90 10.09 7.57
CA PHE A 246 -6.97 9.91 6.59
C PHE A 246 -6.83 8.63 5.80
N LEU A 247 -5.61 8.29 5.39
CA LEU A 247 -5.31 7.06 4.68
C LEU A 247 -5.73 5.82 5.46
N VAL A 248 -5.23 5.69 6.69
CA VAL A 248 -5.51 4.53 7.53
C VAL A 248 -6.99 4.50 7.95
N LEU A 249 -7.63 5.66 8.13
CA LEU A 249 -9.06 5.75 8.36
C LEU A 249 -9.88 5.15 7.20
N MET A 250 -9.50 5.42 5.94
CA MET A 250 -10.17 4.83 4.78
C MET A 250 -10.10 3.30 4.80
N ILE A 251 -8.93 2.74 5.14
CA ILE A 251 -8.74 1.29 5.30
C ILE A 251 -9.63 0.75 6.42
N THR A 252 -9.68 1.45 7.56
CA THR A 252 -10.48 1.03 8.71
C THR A 252 -11.98 1.03 8.40
N LEU A 253 -12.47 2.02 7.66
CA LEU A 253 -13.90 2.16 7.36
C LEU A 253 -14.41 1.19 6.27
N GLN A 254 -13.51 0.69 5.41
CA GLN A 254 -13.89 -0.18 4.30
C GLN A 254 -14.75 -1.39 4.73
N PRO A 255 -14.33 -2.25 5.70
CA PRO A 255 -15.15 -3.39 6.12
C PRO A 255 -16.49 -2.97 6.75
N CYS A 256 -16.51 -1.81 7.43
CA CYS A 256 -17.76 -1.28 7.98
C CYS A 256 -18.80 -1.04 6.89
N PHE A 257 -18.45 -0.29 5.86
CA PHE A 257 -19.38 0.05 4.78
C PHE A 257 -19.76 -1.15 3.93
N LEU A 258 -18.84 -2.11 3.71
CA LEU A 258 -19.15 -3.38 3.05
C LEU A 258 -20.25 -4.15 3.81
N LEU A 259 -20.12 -4.30 5.12
CA LEU A 259 -21.11 -5.03 5.93
C LEU A 259 -22.44 -4.28 6.07
N LEU A 260 -22.42 -2.94 6.13
CA LEU A 260 -23.63 -2.13 6.09
C LEU A 260 -24.33 -2.22 4.73
N LEU A 261 -23.58 -2.30 3.63
CA LEU A 261 -24.13 -2.56 2.30
C LEU A 261 -24.82 -3.91 2.26
N LEU A 262 -24.17 -5.00 2.71
CA LEU A 262 -24.78 -6.33 2.77
C LEU A 262 -26.09 -6.32 3.57
N GLN A 263 -26.09 -5.66 4.72
CA GLN A 263 -27.29 -5.45 5.53
C GLN A 263 -28.40 -4.70 4.79
N SER A 264 -28.04 -3.73 3.95
CA SER A 264 -29.01 -2.90 3.21
C SER A 264 -29.59 -3.60 1.97
N LEU A 265 -28.88 -4.56 1.40
CA LEU A 265 -29.35 -5.35 0.27
C LEU A 265 -30.48 -6.32 0.67
N TYR A 266 -30.49 -6.76 1.90
CA TYR A 266 -31.47 -7.73 2.41
C TYR A 266 -32.27 -7.14 3.59
N GLU A 267 -33.52 -6.85 3.36
CA GLU A 267 -34.39 -6.33 4.41
C GLU A 267 -34.45 -7.24 5.65
N LYS A 268 -34.26 -6.64 6.82
CA LYS A 268 -34.31 -7.32 8.13
C LYS A 268 -33.33 -8.50 8.28
N LEU A 269 -32.17 -8.43 7.59
CA LEU A 269 -31.15 -9.47 7.71
C LEU A 269 -30.59 -9.55 9.13
N ALA A 270 -30.25 -8.43 9.74
CA ALA A 270 -29.77 -8.35 11.12
C ALA A 270 -30.75 -7.60 12.04
N LYS A 271 -30.66 -7.88 13.35
CA LYS A 271 -31.40 -7.12 14.34
C LYS A 271 -30.90 -5.67 14.39
N PRO A 272 -31.80 -4.66 14.42
CA PRO A 272 -31.39 -3.25 14.40
C PRO A 272 -30.41 -2.86 15.51
N ILE A 273 -30.54 -3.47 16.67
CA ILE A 273 -29.64 -3.23 17.81
C ILE A 273 -28.18 -3.65 17.46
N VAL A 274 -28.00 -4.81 16.82
CA VAL A 274 -26.66 -5.30 16.42
C VAL A 274 -26.03 -4.36 15.41
N VAL A 275 -26.79 -3.91 14.41
CA VAL A 275 -26.31 -2.95 13.39
C VAL A 275 -25.92 -1.62 14.04
N ARG A 276 -26.74 -1.11 14.98
CA ARG A 276 -26.41 0.12 15.71
C ARG A 276 -25.15 -0.01 16.56
N CYS A 277 -25.01 -1.11 17.31
CA CYS A 277 -23.81 -1.36 18.10
C CYS A 277 -22.56 -1.41 17.21
N TYR A 278 -22.65 -2.07 16.04
CA TYR A 278 -21.57 -2.14 15.08
C TYR A 278 -21.21 -0.76 14.51
N ALA A 279 -22.20 0.03 14.11
CA ALA A 279 -21.98 1.38 13.61
C ALA A 279 -21.35 2.31 14.67
N VAL A 280 -21.81 2.22 15.92
CA VAL A 280 -21.22 2.98 17.03
C VAL A 280 -19.78 2.57 17.30
N LEU A 281 -19.49 1.26 17.26
CA LEU A 281 -18.12 0.76 17.41
C LEU A 281 -17.17 1.39 16.37
N TYR A 282 -17.58 1.40 15.10
CA TYR A 282 -16.77 2.00 14.04
C TYR A 282 -16.69 3.52 14.10
N ALA A 283 -17.73 4.18 14.62
CA ALA A 283 -17.67 5.62 14.90
C ALA A 283 -16.62 5.94 15.98
N VAL A 284 -16.55 5.10 17.02
CA VAL A 284 -15.52 5.22 18.08
C VAL A 284 -14.12 4.95 17.50
N LEU A 285 -13.96 3.90 16.69
CA LEU A 285 -12.69 3.62 16.02
C LEU A 285 -12.26 4.77 15.10
N ALA A 286 -13.18 5.34 14.32
CA ALA A 286 -12.91 6.49 13.47
C ALA A 286 -12.46 7.72 14.28
N ALA A 287 -13.14 8.01 15.40
CA ALA A 287 -12.73 9.09 16.29
C ALA A 287 -11.33 8.85 16.90
N ALA A 288 -11.01 7.60 17.25
CA ALA A 288 -9.72 7.24 17.80
C ALA A 288 -8.54 7.55 16.84
N HIS A 289 -8.75 7.49 15.51
CA HIS A 289 -7.74 7.88 14.52
C HIS A 289 -7.28 9.34 14.64
N PHE A 290 -8.11 10.20 15.19
CA PHE A 290 -7.77 11.62 15.38
C PHE A 290 -7.24 11.95 16.77
N ILE A 291 -7.44 11.06 17.74
CA ILE A 291 -7.08 11.26 19.16
C ILE A 291 -5.74 10.58 19.48
N LEU A 292 -5.52 9.37 18.95
CA LEU A 292 -4.34 8.56 19.26
C LEU A 292 -3.07 9.09 18.56
N PRO A 293 -1.87 8.79 19.10
CA PRO A 293 -0.60 9.04 18.40
C PRO A 293 -0.54 8.29 17.07
N THR A 294 0.22 8.81 16.09
CA THR A 294 0.34 8.20 14.75
C THR A 294 0.86 6.76 14.78
N GLN A 295 1.75 6.44 15.69
CA GLN A 295 2.29 5.10 15.90
C GLN A 295 1.26 4.03 16.27
N ASP A 296 0.10 4.43 16.83
CA ASP A 296 -0.95 3.51 17.28
C ASP A 296 -2.10 3.37 16.27
N ILE A 297 -2.06 4.10 15.15
CA ILE A 297 -3.15 4.14 14.15
C ILE A 297 -3.16 2.90 13.28
N ALA A 298 -2.00 2.40 12.81
CA ALA A 298 -1.95 1.18 12.00
C ALA A 298 -2.44 -0.05 12.76
N PRO A 299 -2.03 -0.32 14.02
CA PRO A 299 -2.63 -1.36 14.84
C PRO A 299 -4.15 -1.22 15.01
N LEU A 300 -4.65 0.03 15.11
CA LEU A 300 -6.08 0.29 15.24
C LEU A 300 -6.88 -0.16 14.01
N SER A 301 -6.35 0.02 12.81
CA SER A 301 -7.01 -0.43 11.58
C SER A 301 -7.13 -1.96 11.54
N ARG A 302 -6.12 -2.70 12.00
CA ARG A 302 -6.18 -4.16 12.12
C ARG A 302 -7.20 -4.62 13.16
N ILE A 303 -7.29 -3.93 14.30
CA ILE A 303 -8.35 -4.18 15.29
C ILE A 303 -9.72 -4.00 14.65
N GLY A 304 -9.92 -2.92 13.87
CA GLY A 304 -11.15 -2.70 13.11
C GLY A 304 -11.50 -3.87 12.20
N TYR A 305 -10.52 -4.36 11.45
CA TYR A 305 -10.71 -5.52 10.57
C TYR A 305 -11.12 -6.78 11.37
N TYR A 306 -10.41 -7.12 12.45
CA TYR A 306 -10.76 -8.28 13.27
C TYR A 306 -12.13 -8.15 13.94
N LEU A 307 -12.53 -6.95 14.36
CA LEU A 307 -13.85 -6.70 14.92
C LEU A 307 -14.98 -6.82 13.87
N SER A 308 -14.67 -6.71 12.59
CA SER A 308 -15.64 -6.92 11.52
C SER A 308 -15.99 -8.40 11.33
N MET A 309 -15.08 -9.33 11.63
CA MET A 309 -15.26 -10.77 11.41
C MET A 309 -16.47 -11.38 12.14
N PRO A 310 -16.69 -11.15 13.44
CA PRO A 310 -17.88 -11.67 14.13
C PRO A 310 -19.19 -11.17 13.53
N PHE A 311 -19.21 -9.89 13.09
CA PHE A 311 -20.40 -9.32 12.46
C PHE A 311 -20.60 -9.89 11.06
N PHE A 312 -19.55 -10.08 10.29
CA PHE A 312 -19.59 -10.77 9.00
C PHE A 312 -20.16 -12.19 9.15
N LEU A 313 -19.61 -13.00 10.05
CA LEU A 313 -20.11 -14.35 10.32
C LEU A 313 -21.58 -14.34 10.76
N TYR A 314 -21.97 -13.39 11.60
CA TYR A 314 -23.38 -13.22 11.99
C TYR A 314 -24.26 -12.95 10.76
N LEU A 315 -23.88 -12.04 9.87
CA LEU A 315 -24.65 -11.73 8.65
C LEU A 315 -24.73 -12.94 7.71
N VAL A 316 -23.63 -13.67 7.52
CA VAL A 316 -23.61 -14.90 6.70
C VAL A 316 -24.58 -15.94 7.26
N VAL A 317 -24.56 -16.19 8.58
CA VAL A 317 -25.50 -17.12 9.23
C VAL A 317 -26.94 -16.66 9.04
N GLN A 318 -27.24 -15.37 9.19
CA GLN A 318 -28.59 -14.84 8.97
C GLN A 318 -29.02 -14.98 7.50
N LEU A 319 -28.11 -14.78 6.56
CA LEU A 319 -28.34 -14.93 5.13
C LEU A 319 -28.67 -16.40 4.78
N ILE A 320 -27.86 -17.34 5.28
CA ILE A 320 -28.12 -18.79 5.11
C ILE A 320 -29.48 -19.18 5.71
N ARG A 321 -29.80 -18.71 6.93
CA ARG A 321 -31.12 -18.97 7.56
C ARG A 321 -32.25 -18.40 6.73
N ARG A 322 -32.09 -17.23 6.14
CA ARG A 322 -33.08 -16.61 5.25
C ARG A 322 -33.31 -17.48 4.02
N PHE A 323 -32.25 -17.95 3.34
CA PHE A 323 -32.36 -18.84 2.16
C PHE A 323 -33.08 -20.16 2.49
N TRP A 324 -32.73 -20.77 3.61
CA TRP A 324 -33.40 -22.00 4.06
C TRP A 324 -34.90 -21.81 4.31
N ARG A 325 -35.29 -20.63 4.80
CA ARG A 325 -36.69 -20.31 5.08
C ARG A 325 -37.50 -20.03 3.82
N ILE A 326 -36.91 -19.31 2.84
CA ILE A 326 -37.61 -18.87 1.64
C ILE A 326 -37.62 -20.00 0.58
N ARG A 327 -36.71 -20.99 0.68
CA ARG A 327 -36.53 -22.10 -0.28
C ARG A 327 -36.35 -21.65 -1.74
N ARG A 328 -36.02 -20.38 -1.97
CA ARG A 328 -35.66 -19.82 -3.27
C ARG A 328 -34.24 -19.32 -3.20
N PHE A 329 -33.43 -19.80 -4.11
CA PHE A 329 -32.05 -19.42 -4.28
C PHE A 329 -31.94 -18.79 -5.66
N GLU A 330 -31.65 -17.50 -5.72
CA GLU A 330 -31.43 -16.80 -6.99
C GLU A 330 -29.91 -16.68 -7.26
N TRP A 331 -29.53 -16.70 -8.52
CA TRP A 331 -28.11 -16.58 -8.90
C TRP A 331 -27.48 -15.29 -8.38
N ASP A 332 -28.27 -14.23 -8.24
CA ASP A 332 -27.81 -12.95 -7.70
C ASP A 332 -27.36 -13.08 -6.24
N ASP A 333 -28.00 -13.92 -5.43
CA ASP A 333 -27.62 -14.19 -4.04
C ASP A 333 -26.26 -14.91 -3.97
N VAL A 334 -26.00 -15.83 -4.89
CA VAL A 334 -24.70 -16.54 -5.02
C VAL A 334 -23.60 -15.55 -5.34
N LEU A 335 -23.82 -14.65 -6.31
CA LEU A 335 -22.85 -13.65 -6.73
C LEU A 335 -22.53 -12.67 -5.62
N VAL A 336 -23.54 -12.23 -4.85
CA VAL A 336 -23.33 -11.38 -3.67
C VAL A 336 -22.47 -12.10 -2.63
N LEU A 337 -22.81 -13.35 -2.29
CA LEU A 337 -22.07 -14.12 -1.30
C LEU A 337 -20.61 -14.37 -1.73
N LEU A 338 -20.41 -14.76 -2.99
CA LEU A 338 -19.06 -14.95 -3.55
C LEU A 338 -18.26 -13.64 -3.56
N GLY A 339 -18.88 -12.52 -3.95
CA GLY A 339 -18.23 -11.22 -3.92
C GLY A 339 -17.76 -10.83 -2.51
N TYR A 340 -18.58 -11.08 -1.49
CA TYR A 340 -18.20 -10.84 -0.10
C TYR A 340 -17.13 -11.79 0.42
N LEU A 341 -17.17 -13.08 0.02
CA LEU A 341 -16.12 -14.06 0.38
C LEU A 341 -14.77 -13.74 -0.25
N LEU A 342 -14.75 -13.07 -1.41
CA LEU A 342 -13.51 -12.65 -2.06
C LEU A 342 -12.95 -11.33 -1.48
N LEU A 343 -13.79 -10.53 -0.79
CA LEU A 343 -13.39 -9.24 -0.21
C LEU A 343 -12.97 -9.34 1.26
N PHE A 344 -13.32 -10.41 1.95
CA PHE A 344 -12.99 -10.74 3.35
C PHE A 344 -12.06 -11.95 3.45
#